data_dcf102ebefb585761022eb74c8d0debf
#
_entry.id   dcf102ebefb585761022eb74c8d0debf
#
_cell.length_a   1.000
_cell.length_b   1.000
_cell.length_c   1.000
_cell.angle_alpha   90.00
_cell.angle_beta   90.00
_cell.angle_gamma   90.00
#
_symmetry.space_group_name_H-M   'P 1'
#
loop_
_entity.id
_entity.type
_entity.pdbx_description
1 polymer ?
#
loop_
_entity_poly.entity_id
_entity_poly.type
_entity_poly.pdbx_seq_one_letter_code
_entity_poly.pdbx_strand_id
1 'polypeptide(L)'
;MDDPKWRADFDKYSNSQTNEKNGVSEARFRDYGFLKYWFRGVEKFAPWVRKIHFVTSGQAPEWLDTSNPKLNMVSHRDFIPEEFLPTFNSVVIERYMHRIPGLADRFVYFNDDFYIINSITPERFFKNGLPRDIAVFQYNPSWSQWYKRIKNNIRIINRHFDKREVFAKHYDKWFEPSYGSRARLNYLLKPYGKFITLRTPHNAQPYLKSTFEEVWNAAGEELTATSVNRFRKVTDYTPELFRTWQICRGNFEPLNTYADTKMFPLLIKSKQAIRAIYNQSYNLVCINDNVKIPNYNEVMASLSAAFNHILPEKSSFEK
;
A
#
# COMPACT_ATOMS: atom_id res chain seq x y z
N MET A 1 -12.97 -14.59 -4.27
CA MET A 1 -14.24 -14.47 -5.03
C MET A 1 -15.14 -15.70 -4.87
N ASP A 2 -14.61 -16.77 -4.31
CA ASP A 2 -15.32 -18.06 -4.20
C ASP A 2 -16.20 -18.18 -2.94
N ASP A 3 -16.14 -17.19 -2.04
CA ASP A 3 -17.04 -17.11 -0.88
C ASP A 3 -18.45 -16.66 -1.32
N PRO A 4 -19.48 -17.53 -1.17
CA PRO A 4 -20.83 -17.22 -1.65
C PRO A 4 -21.48 -16.00 -0.99
N LYS A 5 -21.18 -15.77 0.30
CA LYS A 5 -21.73 -14.62 1.04
C LYS A 5 -21.09 -13.32 0.56
N TRP A 6 -19.77 -13.31 0.40
CA TRP A 6 -19.05 -12.16 -0.14
C TRP A 6 -19.54 -11.86 -1.57
N ARG A 7 -19.73 -12.89 -2.40
CA ARG A 7 -20.22 -12.73 -3.78
C ARG A 7 -21.62 -12.15 -3.82
N ALA A 8 -22.53 -12.63 -2.98
CA ALA A 8 -23.89 -12.11 -2.91
C ALA A 8 -23.90 -10.62 -2.50
N ASP A 9 -23.09 -10.24 -1.52
CA ASP A 9 -22.95 -8.83 -1.10
C ASP A 9 -22.35 -7.98 -2.24
N PHE A 10 -21.30 -8.47 -2.90
CA PHE A 10 -20.68 -7.79 -4.04
C PHE A 10 -21.68 -7.56 -5.18
N ASP A 11 -22.39 -8.57 -5.60
CA ASP A 11 -23.39 -8.50 -6.69
C ASP A 11 -24.54 -7.54 -6.33
N LYS A 12 -25.02 -7.58 -5.09
CA LYS A 12 -26.06 -6.67 -4.58
C LYS A 12 -25.66 -5.21 -4.72
N TYR A 13 -24.43 -4.84 -4.37
CA TYR A 13 -23.98 -3.44 -4.36
C TYR A 13 -23.34 -3.01 -5.68
N SER A 14 -22.78 -3.90 -6.48
CA SER A 14 -22.17 -3.58 -7.78
C SER A 14 -23.21 -3.20 -8.83
N ASN A 15 -24.36 -3.85 -8.85
CA ASN A 15 -25.45 -3.58 -9.79
C ASN A 15 -26.09 -2.18 -9.61
N SER A 16 -25.95 -1.59 -8.44
CA SER A 16 -26.48 -0.25 -8.14
C SER A 16 -25.53 0.90 -8.55
N GLN A 17 -24.30 0.60 -8.97
CA GLN A 17 -23.25 1.59 -9.30
C GLN A 17 -22.82 1.56 -10.77
N THR A 18 -23.66 2.14 -11.65
CA THR A 18 -23.53 2.07 -13.10
C THR A 18 -22.39 2.87 -13.73
N ASN A 19 -21.63 3.71 -13.00
CA ASN A 19 -20.77 4.73 -13.61
C ASN A 19 -19.25 4.61 -13.44
N GLU A 20 -18.71 3.66 -12.67
CA GLU A 20 -17.25 3.48 -12.55
C GLU A 20 -16.82 2.03 -12.81
N LYS A 21 -16.77 1.63 -14.07
CA LYS A 21 -16.33 0.30 -14.54
C LYS A 21 -15.02 -0.20 -13.94
N ASN A 22 -14.14 0.71 -13.51
CA ASN A 22 -12.84 0.37 -12.91
C ASN A 22 -12.91 -0.02 -11.43
N GLY A 23 -13.98 0.33 -10.70
CA GLY A 23 -14.15 -0.01 -9.28
C GLY A 23 -14.58 -1.45 -9.04
N VAL A 24 -15.25 -2.07 -10.02
CA VAL A 24 -15.86 -3.40 -9.95
C VAL A 24 -15.14 -4.44 -10.82
N SER A 25 -13.91 -4.16 -11.27
CA SER A 25 -13.14 -5.09 -12.12
C SER A 25 -12.77 -6.35 -11.35
N GLU A 26 -13.10 -7.52 -11.88
CA GLU A 26 -12.78 -8.84 -11.31
C GLU A 26 -11.28 -9.03 -11.02
N ALA A 27 -10.39 -8.45 -11.83
CA ALA A 27 -8.96 -8.54 -11.62
C ALA A 27 -8.50 -8.03 -10.24
N ARG A 28 -9.27 -7.11 -9.62
CA ARG A 28 -8.94 -6.55 -8.30
C ARG A 28 -9.20 -7.51 -7.14
N PHE A 29 -9.94 -8.58 -7.38
CA PHE A 29 -10.38 -9.53 -6.36
C PHE A 29 -9.91 -10.96 -6.67
N ARG A 30 -8.99 -11.09 -7.64
CA ARG A 30 -8.47 -12.38 -8.08
C ARG A 30 -7.35 -12.84 -7.15
N ASP A 31 -7.44 -14.07 -6.66
CA ASP A 31 -6.34 -14.73 -5.96
C ASP A 31 -5.48 -15.51 -6.96
N TYR A 32 -4.17 -15.29 -6.92
CA TYR A 32 -3.17 -15.99 -7.74
C TYR A 32 -2.51 -17.15 -7.02
N GLY A 33 -2.91 -17.42 -5.76
CA GLY A 33 -2.29 -18.42 -4.91
C GLY A 33 -0.88 -18.04 -4.44
N PHE A 34 -0.49 -16.76 -4.57
CA PHE A 34 0.85 -16.31 -4.21
C PHE A 34 0.95 -15.83 -2.75
N LEU A 35 -0.16 -15.71 -2.05
CA LEU A 35 -0.18 -15.23 -0.67
C LEU A 35 0.71 -16.08 0.27
N LYS A 36 0.82 -17.40 0.04
CA LYS A 36 1.73 -18.27 0.79
C LYS A 36 3.19 -17.81 0.70
N TYR A 37 3.64 -17.32 -0.46
CA TYR A 37 4.99 -16.80 -0.63
C TYR A 37 5.21 -15.46 0.09
N TRP A 38 4.14 -14.69 0.32
CA TRP A 38 4.19 -13.53 1.18
C TRP A 38 4.57 -13.93 2.61
N PHE A 39 3.89 -14.91 3.19
CA PHE A 39 4.20 -15.42 4.54
C PHE A 39 5.59 -16.05 4.61
N ARG A 40 5.98 -16.86 3.63
CA ARG A 40 7.32 -17.44 3.54
C ARG A 40 8.39 -16.36 3.45
N GLY A 41 8.16 -15.31 2.66
CA GLY A 41 9.06 -14.18 2.52
C GLY A 41 9.22 -13.40 3.81
N VAL A 42 8.13 -13.14 4.54
CA VAL A 42 8.20 -12.49 5.85
C VAL A 42 9.00 -13.35 6.83
N GLU A 43 8.73 -14.64 6.93
CA GLU A 43 9.42 -15.52 7.89
C GLU A 43 10.90 -15.64 7.55
N LYS A 44 11.25 -15.87 6.29
CA LYS A 44 12.64 -16.08 5.85
C LYS A 44 13.48 -14.81 5.84
N PHE A 45 12.94 -13.72 5.32
CA PHE A 45 13.71 -12.52 5.00
C PHE A 45 13.48 -11.36 5.97
N ALA A 46 12.45 -11.44 6.82
CA ALA A 46 12.12 -10.46 7.86
C ALA A 46 11.76 -11.13 9.20
N PRO A 47 12.60 -12.03 9.77
CA PRO A 47 12.27 -12.84 10.97
C PRO A 47 12.04 -12.00 12.22
N TRP A 48 12.44 -10.73 12.20
CA TRP A 48 12.21 -9.73 13.25
C TRP A 48 10.75 -9.26 13.36
N VAL A 49 9.89 -9.60 12.39
CA VAL A 49 8.45 -9.29 12.43
C VAL A 49 7.82 -10.04 13.61
N ARG A 50 7.19 -9.27 14.51
CA ARG A 50 6.60 -9.81 15.74
C ARG A 50 5.14 -10.22 15.59
N LYS A 51 4.39 -9.47 14.79
CA LYS A 51 2.95 -9.67 14.61
C LYS A 51 2.54 -9.31 13.19
N ILE A 52 1.71 -10.15 12.59
CA ILE A 52 1.07 -9.92 11.30
C ILE A 52 -0.42 -9.73 11.57
N HIS A 53 -0.96 -8.59 11.19
CA HIS A 53 -2.40 -8.33 11.18
C HIS A 53 -2.90 -8.62 9.78
N PHE A 54 -3.53 -9.77 9.58
CA PHE A 54 -4.04 -10.20 8.28
C PHE A 54 -5.49 -9.77 8.13
N VAL A 55 -5.71 -8.71 7.36
CA VAL A 55 -7.02 -8.06 7.20
C VAL A 55 -7.80 -8.70 6.06
N THR A 56 -9.00 -9.18 6.37
CA THR A 56 -9.92 -9.79 5.38
C THR A 56 -11.36 -9.35 5.65
N SER A 57 -12.27 -9.71 4.75
CA SER A 57 -13.72 -9.55 4.99
C SER A 57 -14.33 -10.73 5.76
N GLY A 58 -13.50 -11.54 6.42
CA GLY A 58 -13.91 -12.69 7.24
C GLY A 58 -13.45 -14.05 6.68
N GLN A 59 -12.79 -14.07 5.52
CA GLN A 59 -12.25 -15.30 4.93
C GLN A 59 -10.82 -15.56 5.40
N ALA A 60 -10.44 -16.85 5.42
CA ALA A 60 -9.06 -17.29 5.59
C ALA A 60 -8.75 -18.38 4.55
N PRO A 61 -7.56 -18.37 3.91
CA PRO A 61 -7.14 -19.47 3.07
C PRO A 61 -7.08 -20.79 3.86
N GLU A 62 -7.52 -21.89 3.26
CA GLU A 62 -7.56 -23.21 3.92
C GLU A 62 -6.18 -23.67 4.42
N TRP A 63 -5.13 -23.34 3.67
CA TRP A 63 -3.75 -23.67 4.01
C TRP A 63 -3.16 -22.86 5.17
N LEU A 64 -3.82 -21.72 5.54
CA LEU A 64 -3.29 -20.80 6.56
C LEU A 64 -3.57 -21.36 7.97
N ASP A 65 -2.53 -21.48 8.78
CA ASP A 65 -2.65 -21.78 10.21
C ASP A 65 -3.03 -20.49 10.97
N THR A 66 -4.32 -20.34 11.23
CA THR A 66 -4.85 -19.19 11.99
C THR A 66 -4.55 -19.24 13.49
N SER A 67 -4.00 -20.36 14.00
CA SER A 67 -3.59 -20.50 15.38
C SER A 67 -2.17 -20.00 15.67
N ASN A 68 -1.40 -19.67 14.63
CA ASN A 68 -0.03 -19.17 14.77
C ASN A 68 0.01 -17.91 15.66
N PRO A 69 0.80 -17.88 16.76
CA PRO A 69 0.80 -16.77 17.71
C PRO A 69 1.29 -15.44 17.11
N LYS A 70 2.02 -15.47 16.02
CA LYS A 70 2.42 -14.25 15.29
C LYS A 70 1.34 -13.71 14.36
N LEU A 71 0.28 -14.48 14.08
CA LEU A 71 -0.82 -14.09 13.21
C LEU A 71 -1.98 -13.51 14.03
N ASN A 72 -2.53 -12.41 13.59
CA ASN A 72 -3.79 -11.85 14.07
C ASN A 72 -4.74 -11.72 12.89
N MET A 73 -5.78 -12.55 12.85
CA MET A 73 -6.86 -12.43 11.87
C MET A 73 -7.70 -11.22 12.23
N VAL A 74 -7.89 -10.32 11.29
CA VAL A 74 -8.63 -9.06 11.48
C VAL A 74 -9.74 -8.96 10.45
N SER A 75 -10.98 -8.91 10.92
CA SER A 75 -12.13 -8.64 10.07
C SER A 75 -12.31 -7.13 9.86
N HIS A 76 -12.88 -6.71 8.75
CA HIS A 76 -13.29 -5.33 8.52
C HIS A 76 -14.18 -4.80 9.66
N ARG A 77 -15.00 -5.66 10.28
CA ARG A 77 -15.90 -5.32 11.41
C ARG A 77 -15.16 -4.94 12.69
N ASP A 78 -13.89 -5.34 12.82
CA ASP A 78 -13.12 -5.12 14.05
C ASP A 78 -12.62 -3.67 14.17
N PHE A 79 -12.59 -2.91 13.05
CA PHE A 79 -11.99 -1.58 13.04
C PHE A 79 -12.70 -0.55 12.14
N ILE A 80 -13.62 -0.97 11.28
CA ILE A 80 -14.42 -0.07 10.42
C ILE A 80 -15.83 0.07 11.02
N PRO A 81 -16.38 1.29 11.17
CA PRO A 81 -17.75 1.48 11.63
C PRO A 81 -18.77 0.72 10.79
N GLU A 82 -19.79 0.14 11.45
CA GLU A 82 -20.73 -0.80 10.82
C GLU A 82 -21.54 -0.16 9.68
N GLU A 83 -21.85 1.14 9.79
CA GLU A 83 -22.56 1.89 8.76
C GLU A 83 -21.84 1.94 7.40
N PHE A 84 -20.53 1.72 7.38
CA PHE A 84 -19.74 1.70 6.14
C PHE A 84 -19.52 0.28 5.58
N LEU A 85 -20.04 -0.74 6.25
CA LEU A 85 -19.91 -2.14 5.86
C LEU A 85 -21.17 -2.68 5.14
N PRO A 86 -21.03 -3.67 4.24
CA PRO A 86 -19.78 -4.18 3.70
C PRO A 86 -19.12 -3.14 2.78
N THR A 87 -17.78 -3.15 2.71
CA THR A 87 -17.03 -2.32 1.77
C THR A 87 -16.12 -3.17 0.89
N PHE A 88 -16.08 -2.84 -0.41
CA PHE A 88 -15.19 -3.42 -1.43
C PHE A 88 -14.15 -2.38 -1.88
N ASN A 89 -14.03 -1.31 -1.11
CA ASN A 89 -13.17 -0.16 -1.37
C ASN A 89 -11.93 -0.21 -0.49
N SER A 90 -10.80 -0.65 -1.03
CA SER A 90 -9.56 -0.77 -0.26
C SER A 90 -9.14 0.56 0.38
N VAL A 91 -9.40 1.71 -0.28
CA VAL A 91 -9.03 3.01 0.32
C VAL A 91 -9.88 3.37 1.54
N VAL A 92 -11.08 2.81 1.67
CA VAL A 92 -11.88 2.90 2.92
C VAL A 92 -11.24 2.02 3.99
N ILE A 93 -10.91 0.76 3.65
CA ILE A 93 -10.27 -0.19 4.58
C ILE A 93 -8.96 0.41 5.12
N GLU A 94 -8.10 0.89 4.22
CA GLU A 94 -6.78 1.44 4.53
C GLU A 94 -6.84 2.66 5.44
N ARG A 95 -7.86 3.52 5.33
CA ARG A 95 -8.01 4.71 6.18
C ARG A 95 -8.30 4.40 7.65
N TYR A 96 -8.94 3.27 7.93
CA TYR A 96 -9.31 2.86 9.28
C TYR A 96 -8.27 1.95 9.96
N MET A 97 -7.21 1.52 9.27
CA MET A 97 -6.28 0.50 9.79
C MET A 97 -5.64 0.86 11.14
N HIS A 98 -5.50 2.14 11.47
CA HIS A 98 -4.99 2.59 12.77
C HIS A 98 -5.87 2.16 13.95
N ARG A 99 -7.12 1.77 13.69
CA ARG A 99 -8.08 1.28 14.70
C ARG A 99 -8.01 -0.22 14.91
N ILE A 100 -7.15 -0.94 14.19
CA ILE A 100 -6.96 -2.39 14.37
C ILE A 100 -6.52 -2.67 15.82
N PRO A 101 -7.24 -3.53 16.56
CA PRO A 101 -6.88 -3.88 17.93
C PRO A 101 -5.47 -4.49 18.00
N GLY A 102 -4.64 -3.97 18.90
CA GLY A 102 -3.27 -4.45 19.08
C GLY A 102 -2.27 -4.02 18.01
N LEU A 103 -2.66 -3.16 17.06
CA LEU A 103 -1.70 -2.58 16.10
C LEU A 103 -0.70 -1.70 16.84
N ALA A 104 0.59 -1.91 16.55
CA ALA A 104 1.67 -1.12 17.12
C ALA A 104 1.66 0.33 16.63
N ASP A 105 2.27 1.26 17.42
CA ASP A 105 2.40 2.66 17.04
C ASP A 105 3.21 2.87 15.76
N ARG A 106 4.12 1.94 15.48
CA ARG A 106 4.91 1.86 14.25
C ARG A 106 4.58 0.57 13.54
N PHE A 107 4.05 0.68 12.34
CA PHE A 107 3.66 -0.49 11.55
C PHE A 107 4.02 -0.32 10.08
N VAL A 108 4.13 -1.43 9.37
CA VAL A 108 4.35 -1.44 7.92
C VAL A 108 3.11 -2.01 7.24
N TYR A 109 2.54 -1.22 6.34
CA TYR A 109 1.41 -1.64 5.52
C TYR A 109 1.90 -2.32 4.25
N PHE A 110 1.32 -3.49 3.95
CA PHE A 110 1.52 -4.23 2.72
C PHE A 110 0.20 -4.42 1.99
N ASN A 111 0.23 -4.28 0.66
CA ASN A 111 -0.79 -4.85 -0.20
C ASN A 111 -0.50 -6.33 -0.44
N ASP A 112 -1.50 -7.06 -0.94
CA ASP A 112 -1.44 -8.48 -1.31
C ASP A 112 -0.53 -8.77 -2.52
N ASP A 113 -0.18 -7.74 -3.29
CA ASP A 113 0.73 -7.79 -4.44
C ASP A 113 2.18 -7.39 -4.13
N PHE A 114 2.53 -7.13 -2.84
CA PHE A 114 3.88 -6.78 -2.39
C PHE A 114 4.59 -7.96 -1.73
N TYR A 115 5.80 -8.29 -2.18
CA TYR A 115 6.56 -9.44 -1.70
C TYR A 115 7.95 -9.03 -1.24
N ILE A 116 8.39 -9.62 -0.12
CA ILE A 116 9.78 -9.57 0.34
C ILE A 116 10.51 -10.73 -0.33
N ILE A 117 11.51 -10.44 -1.14
CA ILE A 117 12.25 -11.46 -1.91
C ILE A 117 13.74 -11.53 -1.56
N ASN A 118 14.18 -10.71 -0.62
CA ASN A 118 15.55 -10.72 -0.10
C ASN A 118 15.56 -10.24 1.35
N SER A 119 16.64 -10.53 2.08
CA SER A 119 16.77 -10.15 3.50
C SER A 119 16.67 -8.65 3.70
N ILE A 120 15.85 -8.25 4.66
CA ILE A 120 15.67 -6.85 5.07
C ILE A 120 15.72 -6.75 6.59
N THR A 121 16.22 -5.62 7.08
CA THR A 121 16.24 -5.32 8.52
C THR A 121 15.15 -4.31 8.89
N PRO A 122 14.80 -4.15 10.17
CA PRO A 122 13.83 -3.13 10.60
C PRO A 122 14.21 -1.71 10.15
N GLU A 123 15.50 -1.42 10.02
CA GLU A 123 16.04 -0.12 9.61
C GLU A 123 15.67 0.24 8.16
N ARG A 124 15.25 -0.75 7.35
CA ARG A 124 14.66 -0.47 6.03
C ARG A 124 13.38 0.33 6.13
N PHE A 125 12.62 0.13 7.19
CA PHE A 125 11.33 0.77 7.40
C PHE A 125 11.34 1.89 8.41
N PHE A 126 12.15 1.77 9.47
CA PHE A 126 12.22 2.76 10.54
C PHE A 126 13.66 3.07 10.93
N LYS A 127 13.97 4.34 11.14
CA LYS A 127 15.23 4.81 11.69
C LYS A 127 14.95 5.90 12.72
N ASN A 128 15.64 5.87 13.86
CA ASN A 128 15.42 6.83 14.94
C ASN A 128 13.96 6.92 15.42
N GLY A 129 13.21 5.81 15.33
CA GLY A 129 11.78 5.77 15.65
C GLY A 129 10.85 6.33 14.58
N LEU A 130 11.37 6.87 13.48
CA LEU A 130 10.61 7.47 12.39
C LEU A 130 10.56 6.56 11.14
N PRO A 131 9.45 6.56 10.40
CA PRO A 131 9.33 5.85 9.13
C PRO A 131 10.33 6.35 8.09
N ARG A 132 10.87 5.46 7.29
CA ARG A 132 11.76 5.84 6.19
C ARG A 132 11.00 5.99 4.88
N ASP A 133 11.18 7.11 4.22
CA ASP A 133 10.45 7.43 3.00
C ASP A 133 11.22 8.39 2.08
N ILE A 134 10.70 8.57 0.86
CA ILE A 134 11.22 9.50 -0.13
C ILE A 134 10.29 10.71 -0.29
N ALA A 135 10.82 11.92 -0.05
CA ALA A 135 10.07 13.17 -0.17
C ALA A 135 10.39 13.87 -1.50
N VAL A 136 9.87 13.36 -2.61
CA VAL A 136 10.09 13.95 -3.94
C VAL A 136 8.77 14.21 -4.66
N PHE A 137 8.70 15.34 -5.35
CA PHE A 137 7.55 15.69 -6.18
C PHE A 137 7.46 14.85 -7.44
N GLN A 138 6.24 14.68 -7.91
CA GLN A 138 5.94 14.06 -9.18
C GLN A 138 4.90 14.88 -9.93
N TYR A 139 5.18 15.17 -11.20
CA TYR A 139 4.16 15.66 -12.11
C TYR A 139 3.30 14.49 -12.58
N ASN A 140 1.98 14.65 -12.49
CA ASN A 140 1.02 13.65 -12.95
C ASN A 140 0.05 14.29 -13.96
N PRO A 141 -0.27 13.59 -15.05
CA PRO A 141 -1.23 14.08 -16.03
C PRO A 141 -2.63 14.21 -15.41
N SER A 142 -3.32 15.31 -15.67
CA SER A 142 -4.62 15.63 -15.07
C SER A 142 -5.77 14.69 -15.48
N TRP A 143 -5.61 13.91 -16.57
CA TRP A 143 -6.61 12.98 -17.08
C TRP A 143 -6.68 11.65 -16.34
N SER A 144 -5.67 11.29 -15.54
CA SER A 144 -5.61 10.03 -14.78
C SER A 144 -6.63 10.02 -13.64
N GLN A 145 -7.43 8.96 -13.53
CA GLN A 145 -8.37 8.76 -12.41
C GLN A 145 -7.63 8.70 -11.06
N TRP A 146 -6.45 8.07 -11.03
CA TRP A 146 -5.60 8.05 -9.87
C TRP A 146 -5.19 9.47 -9.45
N TYR A 147 -4.77 10.31 -10.40
CA TYR A 147 -4.41 11.70 -10.14
C TYR A 147 -5.58 12.51 -9.57
N LYS A 148 -6.80 12.29 -10.05
CA LYS A 148 -7.99 12.98 -9.52
C LYS A 148 -8.18 12.73 -8.03
N ARG A 149 -8.01 11.47 -7.58
CA ARG A 149 -8.06 11.12 -6.14
C ARG A 149 -6.91 11.76 -5.36
N ILE A 150 -5.68 11.65 -5.84
CA ILE A 150 -4.52 12.26 -5.19
C ILE A 150 -4.67 13.78 -5.07
N LYS A 151 -5.31 14.45 -6.03
CA LYS A 151 -5.60 15.87 -5.96
C LYS A 151 -6.50 16.24 -4.76
N ASN A 152 -7.42 15.36 -4.36
CA ASN A 152 -8.21 15.57 -3.14
C ASN A 152 -7.30 15.57 -1.90
N ASN A 153 -6.39 14.62 -1.80
CA ASN A 153 -5.39 14.60 -0.72
C ASN A 153 -4.58 15.89 -0.65
N ILE A 154 -4.09 16.36 -1.81
CA ILE A 154 -3.25 17.56 -1.89
C ILE A 154 -4.02 18.83 -1.49
N ARG A 155 -5.34 18.89 -1.70
CA ARG A 155 -6.17 19.99 -1.19
C ARG A 155 -6.16 20.05 0.34
N ILE A 156 -6.29 18.90 1.02
CA ILE A 156 -6.20 18.83 2.49
C ILE A 156 -4.78 19.24 2.92
N ILE A 157 -3.74 18.69 2.31
CA ILE A 157 -2.36 19.04 2.64
C ILE A 157 -2.11 20.55 2.54
N ASN A 158 -2.52 21.18 1.43
CA ASN A 158 -2.32 22.62 1.22
C ASN A 158 -3.20 23.52 2.11
N ARG A 159 -4.19 22.98 2.79
CA ARG A 159 -5.00 23.68 3.80
C ARG A 159 -4.32 23.70 5.16
N HIS A 160 -3.54 22.66 5.47
CA HIS A 160 -2.92 22.46 6.79
C HIS A 160 -1.42 22.75 6.86
N PHE A 161 -0.74 22.84 5.70
CA PHE A 161 0.70 23.04 5.64
C PHE A 161 1.07 24.15 4.66
N ASP A 162 1.85 25.12 5.12
CA ASP A 162 2.58 26.02 4.24
C ASP A 162 3.88 25.34 3.77
N LYS A 163 4.04 25.24 2.46
CA LYS A 163 5.18 24.52 1.88
C LYS A 163 6.51 25.22 2.17
N ARG A 164 6.55 26.56 2.26
CA ARG A 164 7.77 27.31 2.52
C ARG A 164 8.25 27.05 3.95
N GLU A 165 7.33 27.03 4.91
CA GLU A 165 7.63 26.70 6.30
C GLU A 165 8.12 25.25 6.45
N VAL A 166 7.44 24.29 5.80
CA VAL A 166 7.86 22.88 5.80
C VAL A 166 9.26 22.72 5.20
N PHE A 167 9.55 23.41 4.10
CA PHE A 167 10.88 23.36 3.47
C PHE A 167 11.95 24.05 4.32
N ALA A 168 11.63 25.15 4.98
CA ALA A 168 12.57 25.81 5.88
C ALA A 168 12.91 24.92 7.08
N LYS A 169 11.90 24.26 7.67
CA LYS A 169 12.06 23.44 8.87
C LYS A 169 12.73 22.08 8.60
N HIS A 170 12.47 21.48 7.44
CA HIS A 170 12.87 20.11 7.11
C HIS A 170 13.69 20.05 5.81
N TYR A 171 14.48 21.09 5.52
CA TYR A 171 15.22 21.24 4.27
C TYR A 171 16.03 20.00 3.91
N ASP A 172 16.85 19.52 4.86
CA ASP A 172 17.75 18.38 4.62
C ASP A 172 17.00 17.09 4.26
N LYS A 173 15.78 16.91 4.81
CA LYS A 173 14.95 15.75 4.51
C LYS A 173 14.30 15.81 3.11
N TRP A 174 13.97 17.02 2.63
CA TRP A 174 13.37 17.21 1.30
C TRP A 174 14.40 17.28 0.17
N PHE A 175 15.64 17.66 0.50
CA PHE A 175 16.74 17.82 -0.46
C PHE A 175 17.89 16.85 -0.19
N GLU A 176 17.56 15.69 0.37
CA GLU A 176 18.50 14.61 0.68
C GLU A 176 19.25 14.14 -0.59
N PRO A 177 20.59 14.17 -0.58
CA PRO A 177 21.40 13.82 -1.76
C PRO A 177 21.14 12.42 -2.34
N SER A 178 20.78 11.44 -1.49
CA SER A 178 20.49 10.07 -1.92
C SER A 178 19.28 9.95 -2.86
N TYR A 179 18.43 10.97 -2.95
CA TYR A 179 17.34 11.00 -3.92
C TYR A 179 17.83 11.17 -5.36
N GLY A 180 19.03 11.71 -5.54
CA GLY A 180 19.66 11.91 -6.85
C GLY A 180 18.80 12.73 -7.79
N SER A 181 18.74 12.31 -9.06
CA SER A 181 17.97 13.03 -10.10
C SER A 181 16.46 13.09 -9.83
N ARG A 182 15.93 12.26 -8.92
CA ARG A 182 14.51 12.29 -8.56
C ARG A 182 14.11 13.57 -7.84
N ALA A 183 15.04 14.21 -7.13
CA ALA A 183 14.80 15.47 -6.43
C ALA A 183 14.74 16.72 -7.34
N ARG A 184 14.98 16.60 -8.64
CA ARG A 184 14.99 17.76 -9.56
C ARG A 184 13.75 18.62 -9.45
N LEU A 185 12.55 17.99 -9.34
CA LEU A 185 11.31 18.73 -9.19
C LEU A 185 11.22 19.48 -7.85
N ASN A 186 11.83 18.96 -6.77
CA ASN A 186 11.90 19.66 -5.49
C ASN A 186 12.63 21.00 -5.65
N TYR A 187 13.78 20.99 -6.33
CA TYR A 187 14.56 22.20 -6.60
C TYR A 187 13.81 23.18 -7.52
N LEU A 188 13.24 22.69 -8.64
CA LEU A 188 12.50 23.53 -9.58
C LEU A 188 11.26 24.17 -8.94
N LEU A 189 10.56 23.43 -8.09
CA LEU A 189 9.34 23.89 -7.46
C LEU A 189 9.58 24.54 -6.08
N LYS A 190 10.85 24.72 -5.66
CA LYS A 190 11.17 25.35 -4.38
C LYS A 190 10.50 26.73 -4.21
N PRO A 191 10.50 27.63 -5.19
CA PRO A 191 9.84 28.93 -5.06
C PRO A 191 8.31 28.87 -5.10
N TYR A 192 7.72 27.77 -5.62
CA TYR A 192 6.28 27.64 -5.73
C TYR A 192 5.65 27.35 -4.34
N GLY A 193 4.67 28.15 -3.93
CA GLY A 193 4.13 28.19 -2.56
C GLY A 193 3.20 27.01 -2.17
N LYS A 194 2.86 26.11 -3.09
CA LYS A 194 1.91 25.01 -2.85
C LYS A 194 2.58 23.63 -3.04
N PHE A 195 2.11 22.66 -2.28
CA PHE A 195 2.42 21.25 -2.54
C PHE A 195 1.71 20.77 -3.81
N ILE A 196 2.41 19.97 -4.58
CA ILE A 196 1.86 19.10 -5.62
C ILE A 196 1.95 17.64 -5.16
N THR A 197 1.58 16.70 -6.02
CA THR A 197 1.66 15.28 -5.71
C THR A 197 3.10 14.85 -5.43
N LEU A 198 3.27 14.01 -4.41
CA LEU A 198 4.52 13.32 -4.17
C LEU A 198 4.58 12.03 -5.00
N ARG A 199 5.79 11.63 -5.35
CA ARG A 199 6.03 10.34 -5.97
C ARG A 199 5.69 9.23 -5.00
N THR A 200 4.81 8.33 -5.42
CA THR A 200 4.40 7.16 -4.63
C THR A 200 5.17 5.94 -5.15
N PRO A 201 6.05 5.35 -4.33
CA PRO A 201 6.86 4.20 -4.76
C PRO A 201 6.05 2.92 -4.69
N HIS A 202 4.84 2.79 -4.80
CA HIS A 202 3.99 1.59 -4.79
C HIS A 202 4.70 0.36 -4.20
N ASN A 203 4.94 0.42 -2.91
CA ASN A 203 5.66 -0.59 -2.11
C ASN A 203 5.12 -0.62 -0.67
N ALA A 204 5.65 -1.53 0.13
CA ALA A 204 5.39 -1.58 1.57
C ALA A 204 5.66 -0.22 2.23
N GLN A 205 4.65 0.30 2.93
CA GLN A 205 4.65 1.67 3.45
C GLN A 205 4.71 1.68 4.98
N PRO A 206 5.79 2.21 5.58
CA PRO A 206 5.87 2.40 7.02
C PRO A 206 5.06 3.62 7.47
N TYR A 207 4.33 3.46 8.57
CA TYR A 207 3.49 4.48 9.15
C TYR A 207 3.65 4.61 10.66
N LEU A 208 3.32 5.82 11.16
CA LEU A 208 3.03 6.07 12.57
C LEU A 208 1.51 6.06 12.77
N LYS A 209 1.03 5.37 13.78
CA LYS A 209 -0.39 5.37 14.17
C LYS A 209 -0.89 6.77 14.49
N SER A 210 -0.06 7.57 15.19
CA SER A 210 -0.33 8.97 15.51
C SER A 210 -0.58 9.85 14.28
N THR A 211 0.04 9.54 13.13
CA THR A 211 -0.26 10.26 11.88
C THR A 211 -1.71 10.07 11.43
N PHE A 212 -2.25 8.86 11.58
CA PHE A 212 -3.66 8.62 11.25
C PHE A 212 -4.56 9.41 12.20
N GLU A 213 -4.27 9.40 13.48
CA GLU A 213 -5.03 10.15 14.49
C GLU A 213 -5.02 11.66 14.19
N GLU A 214 -3.85 12.24 13.86
CA GLU A 214 -3.75 13.64 13.44
C GLU A 214 -4.61 13.95 12.20
N VAL A 215 -4.54 13.12 11.16
CA VAL A 215 -5.31 13.33 9.93
C VAL A 215 -6.80 13.19 10.18
N TRP A 216 -7.22 12.22 10.98
CA TRP A 216 -8.63 12.06 11.35
C TRP A 216 -9.14 13.24 12.17
N ASN A 217 -8.32 13.81 13.06
CA ASN A 217 -8.68 15.02 13.80
C ASN A 217 -8.78 16.26 12.89
N ALA A 218 -7.97 16.33 11.84
CA ALA A 218 -7.91 17.49 10.95
C ALA A 218 -8.90 17.45 9.78
N ALA A 219 -9.26 16.24 9.29
CA ALA A 219 -10.06 16.02 8.09
C ALA A 219 -11.07 14.88 8.25
N GLY A 220 -11.51 14.60 9.47
CA GLY A 220 -12.40 13.46 9.78
C GLY A 220 -13.76 13.55 9.09
N GLU A 221 -14.31 14.76 8.93
CA GLU A 221 -15.59 14.96 8.23
C GLU A 221 -15.49 14.54 6.76
N GLU A 222 -14.44 14.99 6.06
CA GLU A 222 -14.22 14.64 4.64
C GLU A 222 -13.93 13.14 4.46
N LEU A 223 -13.15 12.55 5.37
CA LEU A 223 -12.86 11.12 5.34
C LEU A 223 -14.13 10.31 5.58
N THR A 224 -14.95 10.71 6.56
CA THR A 224 -16.23 10.07 6.87
C THR A 224 -17.21 10.19 5.71
N ALA A 225 -17.35 11.38 5.12
CA ALA A 225 -18.24 11.63 3.98
C ALA A 225 -17.96 10.73 2.77
N THR A 226 -16.72 10.27 2.58
CA THR A 226 -16.36 9.35 1.50
C THR A 226 -16.28 7.88 1.94
N SER A 227 -16.44 7.57 3.24
CA SER A 227 -16.44 6.20 3.75
C SER A 227 -17.69 5.39 3.35
N VAL A 228 -18.75 6.07 2.97
CA VAL A 228 -19.96 5.45 2.39
C VAL A 228 -19.74 4.86 0.98
N ASN A 229 -18.63 5.19 0.32
CA ASN A 229 -18.30 4.69 -1.01
C ASN A 229 -17.87 3.22 -0.93
N ARG A 230 -18.78 2.29 -1.16
CA ARG A 230 -18.51 0.84 -1.12
C ARG A 230 -17.53 0.37 -2.21
N PHE A 231 -17.41 1.11 -3.29
CA PHE A 231 -16.44 0.92 -4.38
C PHE A 231 -15.66 2.21 -4.60
N ARG A 232 -14.44 2.11 -5.16
CA ARG A 232 -13.56 3.25 -5.38
C ARG A 232 -14.20 4.31 -6.27
N LYS A 233 -14.24 5.56 -5.80
CA LYS A 233 -14.69 6.74 -6.56
C LYS A 233 -13.57 7.77 -6.68
N VAL A 234 -13.71 8.67 -7.65
CA VAL A 234 -12.77 9.78 -7.85
C VAL A 234 -12.78 10.78 -6.70
N THR A 235 -13.84 10.79 -5.90
CA THR A 235 -13.98 11.63 -4.72
C THR A 235 -13.23 11.10 -3.50
N ASP A 236 -12.77 9.84 -3.53
CA ASP A 236 -12.12 9.22 -2.37
C ASP A 236 -10.79 9.90 -2.02
N TYR A 237 -10.49 9.89 -0.73
CA TYR A 237 -9.18 10.21 -0.18
C TYR A 237 -8.39 8.93 0.01
N THR A 238 -7.18 8.89 -0.50
CA THR A 238 -6.36 7.68 -0.55
C THR A 238 -5.32 7.65 0.59
N PRO A 239 -4.72 6.49 0.92
CA PRO A 239 -3.72 6.37 2.01
C PRO A 239 -2.50 7.28 1.81
N GLU A 240 -2.22 7.72 0.59
CA GLU A 240 -1.17 8.70 0.32
C GLU A 240 -1.39 10.04 1.05
N LEU A 241 -2.62 10.33 1.53
CA LEU A 241 -2.88 11.47 2.42
C LEU A 241 -2.08 11.35 3.71
N PHE A 242 -2.17 10.20 4.37
CA PHE A 242 -1.45 9.94 5.63
C PHE A 242 0.07 9.96 5.42
N ARG A 243 0.53 9.33 4.34
CA ARG A 243 1.95 9.38 3.95
C ARG A 243 2.44 10.80 3.71
N THR A 244 1.70 11.60 2.92
CA THR A 244 2.08 12.97 2.60
C THR A 244 2.05 13.85 3.85
N TRP A 245 1.06 13.67 4.73
CA TRP A 245 0.97 14.34 6.02
C TRP A 245 2.20 14.07 6.89
N GLN A 246 2.55 12.79 7.04
CA GLN A 246 3.74 12.34 7.77
C GLN A 246 5.03 13.01 7.25
N ILE A 247 5.18 13.10 5.93
CA ILE A 247 6.30 13.77 5.27
C ILE A 247 6.28 15.28 5.53
N CYS A 248 5.13 15.95 5.40
CA CYS A 248 4.99 17.40 5.68
C CYS A 248 5.25 17.75 7.14
N ARG A 249 4.88 16.86 8.08
CA ARG A 249 5.24 17.00 9.50
C ARG A 249 6.75 16.85 9.77
N GLY A 250 7.52 16.32 8.83
CA GLY A 250 8.91 15.95 9.04
C GLY A 250 9.08 14.65 9.86
N ASN A 251 7.98 13.92 10.09
CA ASN A 251 7.95 12.66 10.84
C ASN A 251 8.40 11.50 9.95
N PHE A 252 9.54 11.63 9.31
CA PHE A 252 10.16 10.57 8.50
C PHE A 252 11.68 10.72 8.48
N GLU A 253 12.38 9.65 8.15
CA GLU A 253 13.81 9.64 7.84
C GLU A 253 14.00 9.41 6.34
N PRO A 254 14.84 10.21 5.67
CA PRO A 254 15.05 10.09 4.23
C PRO A 254 15.55 8.71 3.81
N LEU A 255 14.97 8.17 2.73
CA LEU A 255 15.44 6.97 2.06
C LEU A 255 15.04 7.00 0.58
N ASN A 256 15.98 6.71 -0.30
CA ASN A 256 15.65 6.45 -1.70
C ASN A 256 15.03 5.03 -1.84
N THR A 257 13.72 4.93 -1.61
CA THR A 257 12.98 3.66 -1.64
C THR A 257 12.99 2.96 -3.00
N TYR A 258 13.38 3.67 -4.07
CA TYR A 258 13.53 3.07 -5.41
C TYR A 258 14.86 2.31 -5.60
N ALA A 259 15.79 2.38 -4.64
CA ALA A 259 17.06 1.69 -4.75
C ALA A 259 16.90 0.17 -4.60
N ASP A 260 15.95 -0.26 -3.75
CA ASP A 260 15.76 -1.65 -3.38
C ASP A 260 14.34 -2.19 -3.62
N THR A 261 13.47 -1.39 -4.25
CA THR A 261 12.07 -1.75 -4.52
C THR A 261 11.71 -1.57 -5.98
N LYS A 262 10.95 -2.52 -6.54
CA LYS A 262 10.49 -2.44 -7.93
C LYS A 262 9.05 -2.92 -8.10
N MET A 263 8.24 -2.13 -8.82
CA MET A 263 6.94 -2.55 -9.31
C MET A 263 7.06 -3.11 -10.74
N PHE A 264 6.42 -4.23 -10.97
CA PHE A 264 6.34 -4.91 -12.25
C PHE A 264 4.88 -5.03 -12.71
N PRO A 265 4.40 -4.17 -13.63
CA PRO A 265 3.14 -4.39 -14.30
C PRO A 265 3.23 -5.65 -15.18
N LEU A 266 2.50 -6.71 -14.83
CA LEU A 266 2.63 -8.02 -15.48
C LEU A 266 2.29 -8.00 -16.97
N LEU A 267 1.40 -7.08 -17.39
CA LEU A 267 1.06 -6.91 -18.80
C LEU A 267 2.29 -6.71 -19.72
N ILE A 268 3.29 -5.98 -19.22
CA ILE A 268 4.44 -5.55 -20.04
C ILE A 268 5.80 -5.97 -19.46
N LYS A 269 5.83 -6.46 -18.22
CA LYS A 269 7.10 -6.74 -17.48
C LYS A 269 7.12 -8.11 -16.81
N SER A 270 6.29 -9.06 -17.21
CA SER A 270 6.22 -10.40 -16.61
C SER A 270 7.59 -11.11 -16.60
N LYS A 271 8.29 -11.15 -17.75
CA LYS A 271 9.65 -11.75 -17.84
C LYS A 271 10.66 -11.06 -16.93
N GLN A 272 10.56 -9.73 -16.77
CA GLN A 272 11.44 -8.98 -15.87
C GLN A 272 11.13 -9.28 -14.40
N ALA A 273 9.84 -9.42 -14.05
CA ALA A 273 9.40 -9.80 -12.70
C ALA A 273 9.94 -11.19 -12.33
N ILE A 274 9.74 -12.19 -13.19
CA ILE A 274 10.22 -13.55 -12.99
C ILE A 274 11.74 -13.57 -12.76
N ARG A 275 12.51 -12.89 -13.63
CA ARG A 275 13.98 -12.79 -13.49
C ARG A 275 14.38 -12.07 -12.19
N ALA A 276 13.68 -11.01 -11.82
CA ALA A 276 13.97 -10.25 -10.61
C ALA A 276 13.73 -11.05 -9.34
N ILE A 277 12.67 -11.88 -9.30
CA ILE A 277 12.40 -12.80 -8.18
C ILE A 277 13.50 -13.87 -8.13
N TYR A 278 13.76 -14.55 -9.25
CA TYR A 278 14.72 -15.63 -9.33
C TYR A 278 16.12 -15.22 -8.85
N ASN A 279 16.55 -14.02 -9.26
CA ASN A 279 17.88 -13.49 -8.94
C ASN A 279 17.88 -12.65 -7.66
N GLN A 280 16.76 -12.51 -6.95
CA GLN A 280 16.62 -11.66 -5.77
C GLN A 280 17.18 -10.24 -5.97
N SER A 281 16.89 -9.63 -7.15
CA SER A 281 17.49 -8.38 -7.60
C SER A 281 17.06 -7.14 -6.81
N TYR A 282 16.04 -7.28 -5.96
CA TYR A 282 15.49 -6.25 -5.08
C TYR A 282 15.17 -6.85 -3.72
N ASN A 283 14.96 -6.02 -2.71
CA ASN A 283 14.47 -6.49 -1.42
C ASN A 283 12.94 -6.65 -1.44
N LEU A 284 12.27 -5.74 -2.12
CA LEU A 284 10.81 -5.68 -2.21
C LEU A 284 10.39 -5.60 -3.68
N VAL A 285 9.38 -6.38 -4.04
CA VAL A 285 8.75 -6.29 -5.37
C VAL A 285 7.24 -6.17 -5.24
N CYS A 286 6.64 -5.42 -6.15
CA CYS A 286 5.20 -5.42 -6.37
C CYS A 286 4.91 -6.13 -7.70
N ILE A 287 4.06 -7.14 -7.66
CA ILE A 287 3.62 -7.91 -8.83
C ILE A 287 2.22 -7.43 -9.21
N ASN A 288 2.20 -6.31 -9.93
CA ASN A 288 0.95 -5.64 -10.24
C ASN A 288 0.21 -6.30 -11.40
N ASP A 289 -0.99 -6.80 -11.12
CA ASP A 289 -1.84 -7.47 -12.11
C ASP A 289 -2.56 -6.48 -13.04
N ASN A 290 -2.89 -7.02 -14.23
CA ASN A 290 -3.75 -6.38 -15.21
C ASN A 290 -4.68 -7.43 -15.84
N VAL A 291 -5.92 -7.03 -16.14
CA VAL A 291 -6.99 -7.90 -16.69
C VAL A 291 -6.58 -8.62 -17.99
N LYS A 292 -5.59 -8.10 -18.71
CA LYS A 292 -5.17 -8.55 -20.04
C LYS A 292 -3.75 -9.08 -20.08
N ILE A 293 -3.34 -9.92 -19.13
CA ILE A 293 -2.02 -10.54 -19.19
C ILE A 293 -1.99 -11.57 -20.33
N PRO A 294 -1.14 -11.40 -21.35
CA PRO A 294 -0.95 -12.42 -22.37
C PRO A 294 -0.38 -13.71 -21.75
N ASN A 295 -0.81 -14.87 -22.24
CA ASN A 295 -0.36 -16.18 -21.76
C ASN A 295 -0.46 -16.33 -20.23
N TYR A 296 -1.57 -15.89 -19.66
CA TYR A 296 -1.78 -15.78 -18.21
C TYR A 296 -1.30 -17.00 -17.43
N ASN A 297 -1.74 -18.21 -17.81
CA ASN A 297 -1.38 -19.45 -17.10
C ASN A 297 0.12 -19.73 -17.12
N GLU A 298 0.79 -19.49 -18.24
CA GLU A 298 2.25 -19.64 -18.37
C GLU A 298 3.00 -18.64 -17.48
N VAL A 299 2.54 -17.38 -17.47
CA VAL A 299 3.13 -16.33 -16.62
C VAL A 299 2.96 -16.68 -15.14
N MET A 300 1.76 -17.12 -14.71
CA MET A 300 1.51 -17.51 -13.32
C MET A 300 2.34 -18.73 -12.90
N ALA A 301 2.44 -19.74 -13.76
CA ALA A 301 3.29 -20.91 -13.51
C ALA A 301 4.77 -20.52 -13.37
N SER A 302 5.27 -19.64 -14.23
CA SER A 302 6.65 -19.16 -14.18
C SER A 302 6.94 -18.31 -12.95
N LEU A 303 5.99 -17.46 -12.52
CA LEU A 303 6.10 -16.70 -11.27
C LEU A 303 6.10 -17.64 -10.05
N SER A 304 5.20 -18.64 -10.05
CA SER A 304 5.17 -19.66 -9.00
C SER A 304 6.50 -20.42 -8.91
N ALA A 305 7.08 -20.81 -10.04
CA ALA A 305 8.39 -21.46 -10.08
C ALA A 305 9.49 -20.57 -9.54
N ALA A 306 9.50 -19.27 -9.89
CA ALA A 306 10.48 -18.31 -9.38
C ALA A 306 10.37 -18.11 -7.86
N PHE A 307 9.16 -17.99 -7.34
CA PHE A 307 8.93 -17.91 -5.90
C PHE A 307 9.32 -19.20 -5.18
N ASN A 308 8.97 -20.38 -5.73
CA ASN A 308 9.37 -21.67 -5.16
C ASN A 308 10.89 -21.85 -5.13
N HIS A 309 11.61 -21.31 -6.11
CA HIS A 309 13.07 -21.36 -6.13
C HIS A 309 13.70 -20.64 -4.93
N ILE A 310 13.21 -19.46 -4.58
CA ILE A 310 13.75 -18.67 -3.46
C ILE A 310 13.08 -18.98 -2.12
N LEU A 311 11.88 -19.56 -2.12
CA LEU A 311 11.03 -19.84 -0.95
C LEU A 311 10.44 -21.26 -1.04
N PRO A 312 11.27 -22.33 -1.13
CA PRO A 312 10.79 -23.71 -1.29
C PRO A 312 10.09 -24.25 -0.03
N GLU A 313 10.58 -23.85 1.14
CA GLU A 313 10.09 -24.37 2.41
C GLU A 313 8.78 -23.70 2.83
N LYS A 314 7.87 -24.52 3.41
CA LYS A 314 6.67 -23.99 4.06
C LYS A 314 7.06 -23.09 5.23
N SER A 315 6.29 -22.04 5.44
CA SER A 315 6.41 -21.21 6.64
C SER A 315 5.65 -21.82 7.82
N SER A 316 5.94 -21.37 9.02
CA SER A 316 5.17 -21.72 10.23
C SER A 316 3.71 -21.27 10.20
N PHE A 317 3.33 -20.49 9.19
CA PHE A 317 1.96 -20.05 8.95
C PHE A 317 1.18 -21.00 8.03
N GLU A 318 1.79 -22.07 7.53
CA GLU A 318 1.15 -23.06 6.65
C GLU A 318 0.87 -24.34 7.40
N LYS A 319 -0.37 -24.87 7.27
CA LYS A 319 -0.79 -26.19 7.80
C LYS A 319 0.00 -27.33 7.15
#